data_ec22d3b357f95a78d4e4109c246cb8fc
#
_entry.id   ec22d3b357f95a78d4e4109c246cb8fc
#
_cell.length_a   1.000
_cell.length_b   1.000
_cell.length_c   1.000
_cell.angle_alpha   90.00
_cell.angle_beta   90.00
_cell.angle_gamma   90.00
#
_symmetry.space_group_name_H-M   'P 1'
#
loop_
_entity.id
_entity.type
_entity.pdbx_description
1 polymer ?
#
loop_
_entity_poly.entity_id
_entity_poly.type
_entity_poly.pdbx_seq_one_letter_code
_entity_poly.pdbx_strand_id
1 'polypeptide(L)'
;MVVSMGGTVRRLVQQGHDVRIVLQTDADVAVSDEDLLRSVMLADRLTKRFEPTTDFEFITKTLARLIKNITTSGDDEDMRYFKGSIMLCEAMMACRHMGVPREHVYDLRMPFYVNDPHGQGKLGDADVTMIQDLIATVKPHQIFFDNDLVDPYGTHVRATGAVMHALEGLKNEDYMRDCRVWMYRGQWGQWDMANIEMAVPMSPEEFAEKRAAILMYHSQIHDAPFRSSAVGKLPWQRSIERNRDLAEAYQRLGRATYEAIEAFVQYRY
;
A
#
# COMPACT_ATOMS: atom_id res chain seq x y z
N MET A 1 0.39 -1.40 -3.18
CA MET A 1 0.30 -0.60 -4.40
C MET A 1 1.67 -0.41 -5.06
N VAL A 2 2.68 0.23 -4.43
CA VAL A 2 3.98 0.58 -5.08
C VAL A 2 4.69 -0.63 -5.68
N VAL A 3 4.77 -1.74 -4.96
CA VAL A 3 5.36 -3.00 -5.47
C VAL A 3 4.67 -3.52 -6.73
N SER A 4 3.38 -3.26 -6.89
CA SER A 4 2.55 -3.80 -7.98
C SER A 4 2.51 -2.88 -9.20
N MET A 5 2.28 -1.57 -8.99
CA MET A 5 2.01 -0.62 -10.06
C MET A 5 2.72 0.74 -9.90
N GLY A 6 3.83 0.79 -9.17
CA GLY A 6 4.57 2.03 -8.93
C GLY A 6 5.06 2.70 -10.22
N GLY A 7 5.48 1.94 -11.22
CA GLY A 7 5.85 2.44 -12.53
C GLY A 7 4.67 3.08 -13.27
N THR A 8 3.52 2.40 -13.26
CA THR A 8 2.27 2.91 -13.85
C THR A 8 1.82 4.21 -13.17
N VAL A 9 1.83 4.27 -11.84
CA VAL A 9 1.48 5.48 -11.08
C VAL A 9 2.36 6.66 -11.51
N ARG A 10 3.68 6.47 -11.49
CA ARG A 10 4.62 7.52 -11.88
C ARG A 10 4.37 8.01 -13.33
N ARG A 11 4.15 7.08 -14.25
CA ARG A 11 3.87 7.41 -15.65
C ARG A 11 2.58 8.21 -15.81
N LEU A 12 1.51 7.83 -15.12
CA LEU A 12 0.25 8.57 -15.13
C LEU A 12 0.44 9.99 -14.62
N VAL A 13 1.19 10.18 -13.52
CA VAL A 13 1.52 11.52 -13.00
C VAL A 13 2.31 12.34 -14.04
N GLN A 14 3.33 11.74 -14.66
CA GLN A 14 4.13 12.40 -15.70
C GLN A 14 3.32 12.79 -16.93
N GLN A 15 2.27 12.06 -17.25
CA GLN A 15 1.32 12.35 -18.31
C GLN A 15 0.29 13.42 -17.93
N GLY A 16 0.35 13.97 -16.72
CA GLY A 16 -0.55 15.03 -16.24
C GLY A 16 -1.90 14.54 -15.74
N HIS A 17 -2.07 13.24 -15.47
CA HIS A 17 -3.29 12.72 -14.85
C HIS A 17 -3.38 13.13 -13.36
N ASP A 18 -4.61 13.41 -12.90
CA ASP A 18 -4.94 13.55 -11.47
C ASP A 18 -4.94 12.16 -10.82
N VAL A 19 -3.80 11.76 -10.25
CA VAL A 19 -3.62 10.46 -9.62
C VAL A 19 -3.86 10.60 -8.11
N ARG A 20 -4.75 9.76 -7.59
CA ARG A 20 -5.10 9.70 -6.17
C ARG A 20 -4.82 8.32 -5.61
N ILE A 21 -4.21 8.27 -4.44
CA ILE A 21 -3.82 7.03 -3.77
C ILE A 21 -4.68 6.85 -2.52
N VAL A 22 -5.21 5.65 -2.35
CA VAL A 22 -6.04 5.29 -1.20
C VAL A 22 -5.34 4.19 -0.40
N LEU A 23 -5.02 4.51 0.84
CA LEU A 23 -4.51 3.57 1.83
C LEU A 23 -5.70 3.07 2.64
N GLN A 24 -6.09 1.82 2.44
CA GLN A 24 -7.26 1.23 3.09
C GLN A 24 -6.99 0.85 4.53
N THR A 25 -5.74 0.45 4.83
CA THR A 25 -5.27 0.03 6.16
C THR A 25 -3.97 0.73 6.50
N ASP A 26 -3.69 0.91 7.78
CA ASP A 26 -2.43 1.48 8.28
C ASP A 26 -1.28 0.45 8.37
N ALA A 27 -1.59 -0.85 8.17
CA ALA A 27 -0.63 -1.95 8.13
C ALA A 27 0.36 -1.97 9.33
N ASP A 28 -0.09 -1.53 10.51
CA ASP A 28 0.69 -1.41 11.74
C ASP A 28 1.39 -2.72 12.13
N VAL A 29 0.71 -3.85 11.94
CA VAL A 29 1.25 -5.19 12.23
C VAL A 29 2.48 -5.58 11.39
N ALA A 30 2.74 -4.85 10.29
CA ALA A 30 3.90 -5.09 9.42
C ALA A 30 5.15 -4.31 9.85
N VAL A 31 5.06 -3.47 10.89
CA VAL A 31 6.17 -2.68 11.42
C VAL A 31 6.80 -3.39 12.62
N SER A 32 8.10 -3.57 12.60
CA SER A 32 8.83 -4.21 13.70
C SER A 32 8.91 -3.31 14.94
N ASP A 33 9.12 -3.93 16.10
CA ASP A 33 9.35 -3.20 17.35
C ASP A 33 10.64 -2.38 17.29
N GLU A 34 11.66 -2.83 16.55
CA GLU A 34 12.91 -2.10 16.35
C GLU A 34 12.70 -0.82 15.52
N ASP A 35 11.85 -0.85 14.50
CA ASP A 35 11.50 0.33 13.71
C ASP A 35 10.68 1.32 14.53
N LEU A 36 9.74 0.82 15.34
CA LEU A 36 8.99 1.61 16.29
C LEU A 36 9.95 2.26 17.30
N LEU A 37 10.83 1.47 17.95
CA LEU A 37 11.78 1.97 18.93
C LEU A 37 12.69 3.07 18.36
N ARG A 38 13.20 2.87 17.15
CA ARG A 38 14.03 3.88 16.46
C ARG A 38 13.28 5.20 16.26
N SER A 39 12.03 5.12 15.84
CA SER A 39 11.18 6.29 15.59
C SER A 39 10.83 7.02 16.88
N VAL A 40 10.46 6.27 17.92
CA VAL A 40 10.14 6.83 19.24
C VAL A 40 11.38 7.47 19.89
N MET A 41 12.56 6.85 19.79
CA MET A 41 13.82 7.43 20.29
C MET A 41 14.18 8.73 19.56
N LEU A 42 13.94 8.83 18.25
CA LEU A 42 14.14 10.07 17.51
C LEU A 42 13.17 11.16 17.99
N ALA A 43 11.88 10.82 18.14
CA ALA A 43 10.87 11.75 18.66
C ALA A 43 11.23 12.23 20.08
N ASP A 44 11.65 11.34 20.98
CA ASP A 44 12.12 11.69 22.34
C ASP A 44 13.33 12.66 22.30
N ARG A 45 14.30 12.41 21.42
CA ARG A 45 15.44 13.34 21.25
C ARG A 45 15.02 14.71 20.76
N LEU A 46 14.07 14.77 19.82
CA LEU A 46 13.56 16.03 19.28
C LEU A 46 12.80 16.80 20.36
N THR A 47 11.95 16.12 21.16
CA THR A 47 11.22 16.78 22.26
C THR A 47 12.14 17.36 23.31
N LYS A 48 13.25 16.71 23.66
CA LYS A 48 14.25 17.21 24.61
C LYS A 48 15.03 18.42 24.10
N ARG A 49 15.00 18.76 22.83
CA ARG A 49 15.68 19.89 22.22
C ARG A 49 14.91 21.20 22.37
N PHE A 50 13.59 21.13 22.49
CA PHE A 50 12.71 22.28 22.57
C PHE A 50 12.28 22.54 24.03
N GLU A 51 11.90 23.78 24.33
CA GLU A 51 11.39 24.11 25.67
C GLU A 51 10.03 23.41 25.91
N PRO A 52 9.87 22.81 27.11
CA PRO A 52 8.66 22.05 27.40
C PRO A 52 7.43 22.97 27.51
N THR A 53 6.42 22.71 26.72
CA THR A 53 5.05 23.16 26.93
C THR A 53 4.24 22.04 27.61
N THR A 54 3.04 22.34 28.12
CA THR A 54 2.18 21.33 28.78
C THR A 54 1.89 20.12 27.87
N ASP A 55 1.70 20.36 26.57
CA ASP A 55 1.49 19.30 25.58
C ASP A 55 2.74 18.45 25.37
N PHE A 56 3.92 19.08 25.49
CA PHE A 56 5.22 18.41 25.41
C PHE A 56 5.46 17.43 26.56
N GLU A 57 5.02 17.75 27.79
CA GLU A 57 5.13 16.81 28.91
C GLU A 57 4.31 15.55 28.69
N PHE A 58 3.10 15.68 28.13
CA PHE A 58 2.26 14.54 27.78
C PHE A 58 2.94 13.66 26.73
N ILE A 59 3.45 14.25 25.65
CA ILE A 59 4.18 13.54 24.60
C ILE A 59 5.38 12.80 25.18
N THR A 60 6.21 13.48 26.00
CA THR A 60 7.41 12.88 26.60
C THR A 60 7.08 11.69 27.50
N LYS A 61 6.01 11.79 28.30
CA LYS A 61 5.54 10.68 29.15
C LYS A 61 5.05 9.51 28.32
N THR A 62 4.32 9.78 27.23
CA THR A 62 3.83 8.75 26.31
C THR A 62 4.99 8.03 25.64
N LEU A 63 5.99 8.78 25.11
CA LEU A 63 7.17 8.20 24.48
C LEU A 63 7.98 7.33 25.47
N ALA A 64 8.17 7.80 26.72
CA ALA A 64 8.87 7.02 27.74
C ALA A 64 8.12 5.72 28.10
N ARG A 65 6.78 5.75 28.15
CA ARG A 65 5.94 4.58 28.35
C ARG A 65 6.10 3.59 27.19
N LEU A 66 6.07 4.08 25.95
CA LEU A 66 6.24 3.25 24.75
C LEU A 66 7.60 2.54 24.74
N ILE A 67 8.69 3.26 25.01
CA ILE A 67 10.04 2.67 25.09
C ILE A 67 10.07 1.52 26.11
N LYS A 68 9.41 1.69 27.24
CA LYS A 68 9.33 0.64 28.28
C LYS A 68 8.46 -0.55 27.81
N ASN A 69 7.33 -0.29 27.18
CA ASN A 69 6.36 -1.33 26.81
C ASN A 69 6.86 -2.20 25.63
N ILE A 70 7.58 -1.62 24.66
CA ILE A 70 8.19 -2.36 23.54
C ILE A 70 9.00 -3.56 24.04
N THR A 71 9.62 -3.46 25.20
CA THR A 71 10.47 -4.52 25.77
C THR A 71 9.73 -5.51 26.68
N THR A 72 8.48 -5.26 27.04
CA THR A 72 7.82 -5.99 28.14
C THR A 72 6.40 -6.48 27.85
N SER A 73 5.70 -5.95 26.87
CA SER A 73 4.30 -6.27 26.60
C SER A 73 4.01 -6.27 25.11
N GLY A 74 2.92 -6.94 24.70
CA GLY A 74 2.42 -6.88 23.31
C GLY A 74 1.94 -5.49 22.91
N ASP A 75 1.61 -5.34 21.63
CA ASP A 75 1.18 -4.06 21.03
C ASP A 75 -0.12 -3.56 21.71
N ASP A 76 -0.01 -2.40 22.39
CA ASP A 76 -1.15 -1.62 22.83
C ASP A 76 -1.64 -0.67 21.71
N GLU A 77 -2.74 0.04 21.94
CA GLU A 77 -3.36 0.93 20.97
C GLU A 77 -2.39 2.05 20.52
N ASP A 78 -1.63 2.62 21.44
CA ASP A 78 -0.65 3.66 21.12
C ASP A 78 0.50 3.09 20.27
N MET A 79 1.01 1.90 20.59
CA MET A 79 2.06 1.25 19.81
C MET A 79 1.58 0.97 18.38
N ARG A 80 0.35 0.48 18.23
CA ARG A 80 -0.26 0.27 16.92
C ARG A 80 -0.43 1.58 16.14
N TYR A 81 -0.88 2.64 16.79
CA TYR A 81 -1.00 3.96 16.17
C TYR A 81 0.35 4.48 15.69
N PHE A 82 1.42 4.33 16.47
CA PHE A 82 2.75 4.75 16.07
C PHE A 82 3.30 3.90 14.92
N LYS A 83 3.13 2.58 14.96
CA LYS A 83 3.49 1.67 13.85
C LYS A 83 2.75 2.04 12.56
N GLY A 84 1.45 2.26 12.63
CA GLY A 84 0.65 2.74 11.50
C GLY A 84 1.12 4.10 10.99
N SER A 85 1.52 5.02 11.88
CA SER A 85 2.08 6.32 11.51
C SER A 85 3.42 6.19 10.77
N ILE A 86 4.26 5.24 11.13
CA ILE A 86 5.49 4.92 10.39
C ILE A 86 5.15 4.50 8.97
N MET A 87 4.23 3.53 8.81
CA MET A 87 3.79 3.08 7.49
C MET A 87 3.18 4.19 6.65
N LEU A 88 2.37 5.05 7.25
CA LEU A 88 1.79 6.21 6.56
C LEU A 88 2.88 7.17 6.07
N CYS A 89 3.86 7.49 6.91
CA CYS A 89 4.98 8.34 6.52
C CYS A 89 5.77 7.73 5.35
N GLU A 90 6.06 6.45 5.39
CA GLU A 90 6.75 5.73 4.32
C GLU A 90 5.93 5.72 3.02
N ALA A 91 4.62 5.46 3.11
CA ALA A 91 3.71 5.54 1.98
C ALA A 91 3.66 6.94 1.36
N MET A 92 3.62 7.99 2.18
CA MET A 92 3.66 9.38 1.73
C MET A 92 4.99 9.72 1.03
N MET A 93 6.11 9.22 1.53
CA MET A 93 7.41 9.41 0.89
C MET A 93 7.49 8.70 -0.46
N ALA A 94 6.96 7.48 -0.56
CA ALA A 94 6.87 6.76 -1.83
C ALA A 94 5.95 7.48 -2.83
N CYS A 95 4.79 7.97 -2.40
CA CYS A 95 3.87 8.76 -3.21
C CYS A 95 4.54 10.05 -3.72
N ARG A 96 5.21 10.78 -2.84
CA ARG A 96 5.98 11.98 -3.20
C ARG A 96 7.06 11.66 -4.25
N HIS A 97 7.79 10.56 -4.08
CA HIS A 97 8.81 10.14 -5.05
C HIS A 97 8.21 9.85 -6.43
N MET A 98 7.01 9.28 -6.48
CA MET A 98 6.27 9.06 -7.72
C MET A 98 5.61 10.33 -8.28
N GLY A 99 5.67 11.46 -7.57
CA GLY A 99 5.10 12.74 -7.97
C GLY A 99 3.62 12.94 -7.58
N VAL A 100 3.08 12.08 -6.71
CA VAL A 100 1.71 12.24 -6.18
C VAL A 100 1.71 13.26 -5.04
N PRO A 101 0.90 14.34 -5.12
CA PRO A 101 0.81 15.35 -4.07
C PRO A 101 0.23 14.76 -2.77
N ARG A 102 0.61 15.34 -1.63
CA ARG A 102 0.15 14.86 -0.31
C ARG A 102 -1.38 14.87 -0.18
N GLU A 103 -2.02 15.90 -0.66
CA GLU A 103 -3.47 16.09 -0.64
C GLU A 103 -4.23 15.06 -1.49
N HIS A 104 -3.53 14.30 -2.35
CA HIS A 104 -4.10 13.21 -3.13
C HIS A 104 -3.86 11.83 -2.50
N VAL A 105 -3.33 11.78 -1.27
CA VAL A 105 -3.16 10.53 -0.52
C VAL A 105 -4.20 10.47 0.60
N TYR A 106 -5.10 9.51 0.52
CA TYR A 106 -6.18 9.27 1.49
C TYR A 106 -5.81 8.10 2.39
N ASP A 107 -5.82 8.35 3.70
CA ASP A 107 -5.65 7.32 4.73
C ASP A 107 -7.03 7.01 5.31
N LEU A 108 -7.59 5.87 4.96
CA LEU A 108 -8.97 5.51 5.36
C LEU A 108 -9.03 4.81 6.71
N ARG A 109 -8.00 4.07 7.11
CA ARG A 109 -7.99 3.30 8.36
C ARG A 109 -9.29 2.51 8.55
N MET A 110 -9.61 1.66 7.58
CA MET A 110 -10.91 0.99 7.48
C MET A 110 -11.24 0.18 8.76
N PRO A 111 -12.49 0.23 9.24
CA PRO A 111 -12.93 -0.40 10.49
C PRO A 111 -12.63 -1.89 10.58
N PHE A 112 -12.74 -2.66 9.49
CA PHE A 112 -12.46 -4.09 9.49
C PHE A 112 -11.02 -4.39 9.95
N TYR A 113 -10.08 -3.48 9.67
CA TYR A 113 -8.67 -3.65 10.04
C TYR A 113 -8.37 -3.05 11.40
N VAL A 114 -8.84 -1.83 11.67
CA VAL A 114 -8.59 -1.14 12.96
C VAL A 114 -9.11 -1.96 14.14
N ASN A 115 -10.29 -2.57 13.99
CA ASN A 115 -10.91 -3.36 15.05
C ASN A 115 -10.28 -4.75 15.22
N ASP A 116 -9.67 -5.31 14.18
CA ASP A 116 -9.01 -6.62 14.22
C ASP A 116 -7.90 -6.73 13.17
N PRO A 117 -6.70 -6.21 13.45
CA PRO A 117 -5.59 -6.20 12.50
C PRO A 117 -5.00 -7.58 12.24
N HIS A 118 -5.25 -8.54 13.13
CA HIS A 118 -4.72 -9.91 13.02
C HIS A 118 -5.56 -10.83 12.12
N GLY A 119 -6.59 -10.28 11.48
CA GLY A 119 -7.12 -10.93 10.31
C GLY A 119 -8.45 -11.66 10.46
N GLN A 120 -9.22 -11.42 11.51
CA GLN A 120 -10.56 -12.02 11.65
C GLN A 120 -11.71 -10.99 11.58
N GLY A 121 -11.40 -9.70 11.54
CA GLY A 121 -12.38 -8.63 11.41
C GLY A 121 -13.26 -8.83 10.18
N LYS A 122 -14.58 -8.80 10.39
CA LYS A 122 -15.53 -8.93 9.29
C LYS A 122 -15.67 -7.59 8.56
N LEU A 123 -15.70 -7.67 7.23
CA LEU A 123 -16.07 -6.53 6.40
C LEU A 123 -17.50 -6.10 6.77
N GLY A 124 -17.70 -4.82 7.02
CA GLY A 124 -19.00 -4.23 7.37
C GLY A 124 -19.44 -3.15 6.37
N ASP A 125 -20.69 -2.70 6.52
CA ASP A 125 -21.25 -1.65 5.66
C ASP A 125 -20.45 -0.35 5.74
N ALA A 126 -19.88 -0.01 6.90
CA ALA A 126 -19.06 1.18 7.07
C ALA A 126 -17.82 1.16 6.16
N ASP A 127 -17.16 0.00 6.02
CA ASP A 127 -16.00 -0.16 5.15
C ASP A 127 -16.37 0.09 3.68
N VAL A 128 -17.50 -0.46 3.25
CA VAL A 128 -18.03 -0.30 1.89
C VAL A 128 -18.42 1.15 1.62
N THR A 129 -19.13 1.78 2.56
CA THR A 129 -19.58 3.18 2.44
C THR A 129 -18.41 4.14 2.31
N MET A 130 -17.32 3.97 3.07
CA MET A 130 -16.13 4.80 2.96
C MET A 130 -15.54 4.81 1.53
N ILE A 131 -15.51 3.65 0.88
CA ILE A 131 -15.03 3.54 -0.51
C ILE A 131 -16.04 4.17 -1.48
N GLN A 132 -17.34 3.96 -1.28
CA GLN A 132 -18.39 4.54 -2.12
C GLN A 132 -18.36 6.07 -2.07
N ASP A 133 -18.27 6.66 -0.89
CA ASP A 133 -18.23 8.12 -0.69
C ASP A 133 -17.00 8.73 -1.37
N LEU A 134 -15.85 8.05 -1.27
CA LEU A 134 -14.64 8.51 -1.93
C LEU A 134 -14.77 8.44 -3.45
N ILE A 135 -15.25 7.33 -4.02
CA ILE A 135 -15.49 7.19 -5.47
C ILE A 135 -16.49 8.23 -5.96
N ALA A 136 -17.60 8.44 -5.23
CA ALA A 136 -18.63 9.43 -5.57
C ALA A 136 -18.09 10.86 -5.51
N THR A 137 -17.16 11.15 -4.60
CA THR A 137 -16.50 12.46 -4.48
C THR A 137 -15.52 12.71 -5.62
N VAL A 138 -14.69 11.71 -5.93
CA VAL A 138 -13.60 11.82 -6.93
C VAL A 138 -14.13 11.67 -8.35
N LYS A 139 -15.13 10.81 -8.58
CA LYS A 139 -15.68 10.42 -9.90
C LYS A 139 -14.57 10.05 -10.89
N PRO A 140 -13.76 9.02 -10.59
CA PRO A 140 -12.58 8.69 -11.36
C PRO A 140 -12.94 8.12 -12.73
N HIS A 141 -12.09 8.36 -13.73
CA HIS A 141 -12.17 7.70 -15.04
C HIS A 141 -11.56 6.29 -15.02
N GLN A 142 -10.66 6.04 -14.08
CA GLN A 142 -10.03 4.74 -13.90
C GLN A 142 -9.84 4.45 -12.40
N ILE A 143 -10.11 3.22 -12.02
CA ILE A 143 -9.86 2.70 -10.67
C ILE A 143 -8.90 1.53 -10.80
N PHE A 144 -7.87 1.51 -9.96
CA PHE A 144 -6.94 0.39 -9.85
C PHE A 144 -7.00 -0.15 -8.43
N PHE A 145 -7.21 -1.46 -8.27
CA PHE A 145 -7.25 -2.06 -6.95
C PHE A 145 -6.53 -3.40 -6.89
N ASP A 146 -6.12 -3.78 -5.71
CA ASP A 146 -5.46 -5.05 -5.44
C ASP A 146 -6.46 -6.21 -5.54
N ASN A 147 -6.06 -7.29 -6.19
CA ASN A 147 -6.81 -8.55 -6.22
C ASN A 147 -5.90 -9.72 -5.82
N ASP A 148 -5.09 -9.54 -4.77
CA ASP A 148 -4.20 -10.59 -4.27
C ASP A 148 -4.93 -11.52 -3.31
N LEU A 149 -5.77 -12.40 -3.87
CA LEU A 149 -6.62 -13.33 -3.12
C LEU A 149 -5.85 -14.48 -2.45
N VAL A 150 -4.54 -14.55 -2.66
CA VAL A 150 -3.65 -15.58 -2.09
C VAL A 150 -3.00 -15.11 -0.78
N ASP A 151 -3.41 -13.94 -0.29
CA ASP A 151 -2.94 -13.37 0.97
C ASP A 151 -3.24 -14.32 2.15
N PRO A 152 -2.22 -14.87 2.83
CA PRO A 152 -2.42 -15.80 3.94
C PRO A 152 -3.05 -15.16 5.18
N TYR A 153 -3.05 -13.84 5.27
CA TYR A 153 -3.59 -13.07 6.40
C TYR A 153 -5.02 -12.58 6.14
N GLY A 154 -5.49 -12.66 4.90
CA GLY A 154 -6.83 -12.28 4.50
C GLY A 154 -7.11 -10.77 4.50
N THR A 155 -6.13 -9.92 4.80
CA THR A 155 -6.28 -8.45 4.77
C THR A 155 -6.55 -7.95 3.35
N HIS A 156 -5.77 -8.40 2.37
CA HIS A 156 -5.99 -8.05 0.97
C HIS A 156 -7.34 -8.56 0.45
N VAL A 157 -7.76 -9.76 0.86
CA VAL A 157 -9.07 -10.31 0.47
C VAL A 157 -10.21 -9.43 0.95
N ARG A 158 -10.16 -8.94 2.20
CA ARG A 158 -11.19 -8.03 2.74
C ARG A 158 -11.15 -6.65 2.09
N ALA A 159 -9.95 -6.08 1.94
CA ALA A 159 -9.77 -4.80 1.27
C ALA A 159 -10.32 -4.85 -0.19
N THR A 160 -10.01 -5.91 -0.92
CA THR A 160 -10.58 -6.20 -2.25
C THR A 160 -12.08 -6.32 -2.19
N GLY A 161 -12.64 -7.07 -1.23
CA GLY A 161 -14.07 -7.25 -1.04
C GLY A 161 -14.81 -5.93 -0.83
N ALA A 162 -14.25 -5.01 -0.02
CA ALA A 162 -14.81 -3.68 0.19
C ALA A 162 -14.92 -2.90 -1.13
N VAL A 163 -13.86 -2.92 -1.94
CA VAL A 163 -13.86 -2.24 -3.25
C VAL A 163 -14.90 -2.88 -4.18
N MET A 164 -14.95 -4.21 -4.27
CA MET A 164 -15.91 -4.91 -5.14
C MET A 164 -17.37 -4.61 -4.75
N HIS A 165 -17.70 -4.65 -3.46
CA HIS A 165 -19.04 -4.29 -2.97
C HIS A 165 -19.36 -2.82 -3.24
N ALA A 166 -18.40 -1.92 -3.06
CA ALA A 166 -18.59 -0.51 -3.36
C ALA A 166 -18.87 -0.27 -4.85
N LEU A 167 -18.10 -0.90 -5.73
CA LEU A 167 -18.29 -0.82 -7.19
C LEU A 167 -19.65 -1.37 -7.61
N GLU A 168 -20.06 -2.51 -7.05
CA GLU A 168 -21.38 -3.10 -7.34
C GLU A 168 -22.51 -2.15 -6.93
N GLY A 169 -22.38 -1.48 -5.78
CA GLY A 169 -23.35 -0.48 -5.32
C GLY A 169 -23.43 0.77 -6.20
N LEU A 170 -22.33 1.13 -6.86
CA LEU A 170 -22.21 2.35 -7.68
C LEU A 170 -22.36 2.10 -9.19
N LYS A 171 -22.51 0.87 -9.64
CA LYS A 171 -22.47 0.52 -11.07
C LYS A 171 -23.50 1.22 -11.96
N ASN A 172 -24.60 1.69 -11.40
CA ASN A 172 -25.67 2.38 -12.12
C ASN A 172 -25.50 3.92 -12.12
N GLU A 173 -24.49 4.44 -11.43
CA GLU A 173 -24.22 5.87 -11.41
C GLU A 173 -23.65 6.35 -12.76
N ASP A 174 -24.10 7.49 -13.23
CA ASP A 174 -23.73 8.01 -14.56
C ASP A 174 -22.21 8.15 -14.74
N TYR A 175 -21.50 8.58 -13.71
CA TYR A 175 -20.03 8.75 -13.75
C TYR A 175 -19.27 7.40 -13.76
N MET A 176 -19.92 6.28 -13.43
CA MET A 176 -19.32 4.96 -13.50
C MET A 176 -19.44 4.31 -14.88
N ARG A 177 -20.31 4.82 -15.75
CA ARG A 177 -20.56 4.25 -17.09
C ARG A 177 -19.30 4.14 -17.94
N ASP A 178 -18.44 5.16 -17.88
CA ASP A 178 -17.19 5.24 -18.64
C ASP A 178 -15.95 4.96 -17.76
N CYS A 179 -16.14 4.65 -16.47
CA CYS A 179 -15.06 4.33 -15.55
C CYS A 179 -14.52 2.93 -15.84
N ARG A 180 -13.23 2.84 -16.11
CA ARG A 180 -12.54 1.56 -16.29
C ARG A 180 -11.92 1.10 -14.99
N VAL A 181 -12.17 -0.15 -14.62
CA VAL A 181 -11.68 -0.73 -13.38
C VAL A 181 -10.65 -1.82 -13.68
N TRP A 182 -9.48 -1.69 -13.09
CA TRP A 182 -8.33 -2.57 -13.30
C TRP A 182 -7.90 -3.22 -11.99
N MET A 183 -7.62 -4.51 -12.06
CA MET A 183 -7.05 -5.28 -10.97
C MET A 183 -5.56 -5.49 -11.20
N TYR A 184 -4.76 -5.31 -10.14
CA TYR A 184 -3.36 -5.73 -10.11
C TYR A 184 -3.15 -6.84 -9.08
N ARG A 185 -2.05 -7.58 -9.19
CA ARG A 185 -1.61 -8.52 -8.16
C ARG A 185 -0.65 -7.83 -7.21
N GLY A 186 -0.83 -8.08 -5.91
CA GLY A 186 0.02 -7.60 -4.84
C GLY A 186 1.34 -8.39 -4.76
N GLN A 187 1.76 -8.70 -3.54
CA GLN A 187 3.03 -9.37 -3.30
C GLN A 187 2.95 -10.90 -3.35
N TRP A 188 1.76 -11.48 -3.29
CA TRP A 188 1.56 -12.92 -3.13
C TRP A 188 1.25 -13.64 -4.44
N GLY A 189 0.50 -13.00 -5.33
CA GLY A 189 0.01 -13.59 -6.56
C GLY A 189 0.67 -13.07 -7.84
N GLN A 190 0.44 -13.78 -8.95
CA GLN A 190 0.82 -13.38 -10.30
C GLN A 190 -0.35 -13.68 -11.25
N TRP A 191 -0.52 -12.87 -12.29
CA TRP A 191 -1.46 -13.17 -13.35
C TRP A 191 -0.92 -14.29 -14.25
N ASP A 192 -1.80 -15.17 -14.68
CA ASP A 192 -1.51 -15.98 -15.85
C ASP A 192 -1.41 -15.07 -17.08
N MET A 193 -0.38 -15.26 -17.90
CA MET A 193 -0.17 -14.45 -19.12
C MET A 193 -1.38 -14.43 -20.04
N ALA A 194 -2.14 -15.52 -20.13
CA ALA A 194 -3.34 -15.61 -20.95
C ALA A 194 -4.46 -14.67 -20.50
N ASN A 195 -4.43 -14.22 -19.24
CA ASN A 195 -5.46 -13.36 -18.66
C ASN A 195 -5.07 -11.87 -18.64
N ILE A 196 -3.83 -11.53 -19.00
CA ILE A 196 -3.37 -10.14 -18.98
C ILE A 196 -4.03 -9.35 -20.10
N GLU A 197 -4.78 -8.30 -19.74
CA GLU A 197 -5.48 -7.43 -20.68
C GLU A 197 -4.77 -6.10 -20.90
N MET A 198 -3.99 -5.65 -19.91
CA MET A 198 -3.13 -4.46 -20.05
C MET A 198 -1.74 -4.75 -19.48
N ALA A 199 -0.73 -4.49 -20.30
CA ALA A 199 0.68 -4.61 -19.94
C ALA A 199 1.35 -3.25 -20.08
N VAL A 200 1.96 -2.76 -19.01
CA VAL A 200 2.65 -1.47 -18.98
C VAL A 200 4.16 -1.72 -18.91
N PRO A 201 4.87 -1.58 -20.04
CA PRO A 201 6.30 -1.81 -20.08
C PRO A 201 7.08 -0.66 -19.43
N MET A 202 8.21 -0.96 -18.84
CA MET A 202 9.11 0.00 -18.22
C MET A 202 10.50 -0.05 -18.85
N SER A 203 11.10 1.14 -19.06
CA SER A 203 12.52 1.28 -19.36
C SER A 203 13.37 0.97 -18.12
N PRO A 204 14.70 0.78 -18.28
CA PRO A 204 15.61 0.64 -17.14
C PRO A 204 15.50 1.79 -16.14
N GLU A 205 15.35 3.04 -16.62
CA GLU A 205 15.22 4.25 -15.80
C GLU A 205 13.90 4.24 -15.02
N GLU A 206 12.77 3.96 -15.69
CA GLU A 206 11.46 3.88 -15.04
C GLU A 206 11.43 2.77 -13.99
N PHE A 207 12.08 1.65 -14.27
CA PHE A 207 12.17 0.54 -13.33
C PHE A 207 13.07 0.88 -12.13
N ALA A 208 14.17 1.61 -12.34
CA ALA A 208 15.01 2.12 -11.24
C ALA A 208 14.23 3.08 -10.33
N GLU A 209 13.41 3.95 -10.91
CA GLU A 209 12.54 4.87 -10.15
C GLU A 209 11.46 4.12 -9.35
N LYS A 210 10.84 3.09 -9.93
CA LYS A 210 9.94 2.18 -9.19
C LYS A 210 10.64 1.55 -8.00
N ARG A 211 11.86 1.04 -8.20
CA ARG A 211 12.65 0.45 -7.10
C ARG A 211 12.96 1.47 -6.01
N ALA A 212 13.31 2.71 -6.37
CA ALA A 212 13.54 3.78 -5.43
C ALA A 212 12.28 4.08 -4.60
N ALA A 213 11.09 4.10 -5.22
CA ALA A 213 9.83 4.27 -4.52
C ALA A 213 9.54 3.11 -3.54
N ILE A 214 9.83 1.86 -3.93
CA ILE A 214 9.71 0.70 -3.04
C ILE A 214 10.62 0.84 -1.81
N LEU A 215 11.85 1.31 -2.01
CA LEU A 215 12.84 1.48 -0.94
C LEU A 215 12.50 2.63 0.03
N MET A 216 11.48 3.45 -0.24
CA MET A 216 10.95 4.41 0.75
C MET A 216 10.24 3.73 1.92
N TYR A 217 9.83 2.48 1.75
CA TYR A 217 9.26 1.66 2.83
C TYR A 217 10.37 1.01 3.66
N HIS A 218 11.09 1.81 4.44
CA HIS A 218 12.26 1.38 5.21
C HIS A 218 11.96 0.23 6.17
N SER A 219 10.79 0.25 6.82
CA SER A 219 10.35 -0.81 7.72
C SER A 219 10.12 -2.15 7.02
N GLN A 220 10.01 -2.15 5.66
CA GLN A 220 9.72 -3.33 4.84
C GLN A 220 10.95 -3.84 4.06
N ILE A 221 12.08 -3.15 4.13
CA ILE A 221 13.30 -3.52 3.38
C ILE A 221 14.01 -4.70 4.02
N HIS A 222 13.95 -4.78 5.35
CA HIS A 222 14.56 -5.84 6.15
C HIS A 222 13.51 -6.90 6.52
N ASP A 223 13.85 -7.75 7.46
CA ASP A 223 12.97 -8.81 7.95
C ASP A 223 11.68 -8.26 8.56
N ALA A 224 10.72 -7.92 7.71
CA ALA A 224 9.38 -7.60 8.19
C ALA A 224 8.80 -8.77 9.01
N PRO A 225 7.95 -8.51 10.03
CA PRO A 225 7.38 -9.55 10.90
C PRO A 225 6.71 -10.70 10.14
N PHE A 226 6.29 -10.45 8.92
CA PHE A 226 5.67 -11.43 8.03
C PHE A 226 6.66 -12.08 7.08
N ARG A 227 7.62 -12.82 7.61
CA ARG A 227 8.45 -13.70 6.80
C ARG A 227 7.59 -14.76 6.12
N SER A 228 7.41 -14.65 4.83
CA SER A 228 7.10 -15.83 4.03
C SER A 228 8.38 -16.67 3.97
N SER A 229 8.52 -17.57 4.92
CA SER A 229 9.69 -18.47 5.07
C SER A 229 9.89 -19.43 3.88
N ALA A 230 8.96 -19.47 2.94
CA ALA A 230 8.95 -20.48 1.88
C ALA A 230 9.98 -20.24 0.76
N VAL A 231 10.53 -19.04 0.60
CA VAL A 231 11.35 -18.74 -0.61
C VAL A 231 12.63 -17.94 -0.34
N GLY A 232 12.91 -17.53 0.88
CA GLY A 232 14.15 -16.79 1.21
C GLY A 232 14.27 -15.37 0.59
N LYS A 233 13.21 -14.87 -0.07
CA LYS A 233 13.19 -13.56 -0.72
C LYS A 233 12.15 -12.64 -0.09
N LEU A 234 12.53 -11.39 0.10
CA LEU A 234 11.63 -10.35 0.61
C LEU A 234 10.48 -10.05 -0.38
N PRO A 235 9.30 -9.62 0.09
CA PRO A 235 8.15 -9.33 -0.77
C PRO A 235 8.47 -8.39 -1.95
N TRP A 236 9.25 -7.35 -1.70
CA TRP A 236 9.66 -6.40 -2.74
C TRP A 236 10.60 -7.02 -3.79
N GLN A 237 11.48 -7.94 -3.40
CA GLN A 237 12.37 -8.66 -4.32
C GLN A 237 11.56 -9.55 -5.27
N ARG A 238 10.56 -10.25 -4.73
CA ARG A 238 9.65 -11.08 -5.54
C ARG A 238 8.88 -10.25 -6.56
N SER A 239 8.42 -9.07 -6.17
CA SER A 239 7.71 -8.17 -7.09
C SER A 239 8.61 -7.69 -8.24
N ILE A 240 9.86 -7.33 -7.94
CA ILE A 240 10.85 -6.93 -8.94
C ILE A 240 11.12 -8.08 -9.93
N GLU A 241 11.33 -9.29 -9.42
CA GLU A 241 11.56 -10.46 -10.26
C GLU A 241 10.36 -10.75 -11.16
N ARG A 242 9.15 -10.76 -10.61
CA ARG A 242 7.93 -10.99 -11.42
C ARG A 242 7.78 -9.99 -12.57
N ASN A 243 8.09 -8.72 -12.33
CA ASN A 243 8.02 -7.73 -13.41
C ASN A 243 9.04 -8.02 -14.51
N ARG A 244 10.23 -8.53 -14.18
CA ARG A 244 11.25 -8.96 -15.14
C ARG A 244 10.87 -10.26 -15.84
N ASP A 245 10.40 -11.25 -15.11
CA ASP A 245 9.95 -12.53 -15.65
C ASP A 245 8.85 -12.32 -16.70
N LEU A 246 7.95 -11.38 -16.45
CA LEU A 246 6.89 -11.01 -17.38
C LEU A 246 7.47 -10.34 -18.63
N ALA A 247 8.46 -9.46 -18.49
CA ALA A 247 9.12 -8.83 -19.62
C ALA A 247 9.87 -9.86 -20.48
N GLU A 248 10.57 -10.82 -19.87
CA GLU A 248 11.23 -11.92 -20.58
C GLU A 248 10.22 -12.81 -21.29
N ALA A 249 9.08 -13.12 -20.65
CA ALA A 249 8.02 -13.89 -21.29
C ALA A 249 7.44 -13.16 -22.51
N TYR A 250 7.28 -11.85 -22.42
CA TYR A 250 6.84 -11.00 -23.53
C TYR A 250 7.85 -11.00 -24.68
N GLN A 251 9.13 -10.92 -24.36
CA GLN A 251 10.21 -11.00 -25.36
C GLN A 251 10.21 -12.34 -26.10
N ARG A 252 9.99 -13.45 -25.39
CA ARG A 252 9.89 -14.80 -26.00
C ARG A 252 8.74 -14.93 -26.99
N LEU A 253 7.72 -14.08 -26.91
CA LEU A 253 6.65 -13.98 -27.91
C LEU A 253 7.03 -13.14 -29.14
N GLY A 254 8.30 -12.77 -29.31
CA GLY A 254 8.78 -11.94 -30.41
C GLY A 254 8.39 -10.46 -30.29
N ARG A 255 8.08 -10.00 -29.08
CA ARG A 255 7.76 -8.61 -28.77
C ARG A 255 9.03 -7.82 -28.44
N ALA A 256 8.90 -6.49 -28.32
CA ALA A 256 10.01 -5.62 -27.94
C ALA A 256 10.59 -6.00 -26.57
N THR A 257 11.88 -5.74 -26.39
CA THR A 257 12.58 -5.97 -25.12
C THR A 257 12.31 -4.81 -24.17
N TYR A 258 11.85 -5.11 -22.97
CA TYR A 258 11.64 -4.17 -21.88
C TYR A 258 12.39 -4.64 -20.64
N GLU A 259 12.75 -3.72 -19.74
CA GLU A 259 13.40 -4.07 -18.47
C GLU A 259 12.43 -4.82 -17.52
N ALA A 260 11.19 -4.36 -17.51
CA ALA A 260 10.14 -4.93 -16.64
C ALA A 260 8.76 -4.57 -17.21
N ILE A 261 7.73 -5.33 -16.78
CA ILE A 261 6.34 -5.07 -17.16
C ILE A 261 5.44 -5.16 -15.91
N GLU A 262 4.54 -4.18 -15.75
CA GLU A 262 3.40 -4.25 -14.83
C GLU A 262 2.17 -4.75 -15.60
N ALA A 263 1.35 -5.59 -14.96
CA ALA A 263 0.24 -6.27 -15.62
C ALA A 263 -1.08 -6.11 -14.88
N PHE A 264 -2.14 -5.94 -15.66
CA PHE A 264 -3.48 -5.69 -15.15
C PHE A 264 -4.51 -6.53 -15.90
N VAL A 265 -5.59 -6.84 -15.18
CA VAL A 265 -6.79 -7.48 -15.70
C VAL A 265 -7.97 -6.57 -15.44
N GLN A 266 -8.87 -6.41 -16.41
CA GLN A 266 -10.04 -5.56 -16.24
C GLN A 266 -11.07 -6.25 -15.34
N TYR A 267 -11.56 -5.53 -14.35
CA TYR A 267 -12.73 -5.91 -13.58
C TYR A 267 -13.99 -5.45 -14.31
N ARG A 268 -14.94 -6.37 -14.49
CA ARG A 268 -16.25 -6.11 -15.10
C ARG A 268 -17.32 -6.47 -14.08
N TYR A 269 -18.19 -5.53 -13.76
CA TYR A 269 -19.32 -5.65 -12.83
C TYR A 269 -20.65 -5.46 -13.54
#